data_dee56ae5805025f6c81e8bdc4de866a9
#
_entry.id   dee56ae5805025f6c81e8bdc4de866a9
#
_cell.length_a   1.000
_cell.length_b   1.000
_cell.length_c   1.000
_cell.angle_alpha   90.00
_cell.angle_beta   90.00
_cell.angle_gamma   90.00
#
_symmetry.space_group_name_H-M   'P 1'
#
loop_
_entity.id
_entity.type
_entity.pdbx_description
1 polymer ?
#
loop_
_entity_poly.entity_id
_entity_poly.type
_entity_poly.pdbx_seq_one_letter_code
_entity_poly.pdbx_strand_id
1 'polypeptide(L)'
;MAVKQTAGRDALGEFAPKFVELNDDVLFGQVWSREDRFSLRDRSIVTVVALMAQGLMDSSFRYHLISAKNNGVTKTEIAEILTHAAFYAGWPKAWAAFRMAKDCLLYTSPSPRDRTR
;
A
#
# COMPACT_ATOMS: atom_id res chain seq x y z
N MET A 1 16.91 2.32 -7.63
CA MET A 1 16.23 3.36 -8.37
C MET A 1 15.28 4.13 -7.49
N ALA A 2 15.26 5.43 -7.64
CA ALA A 2 14.43 6.26 -6.79
C ALA A 2 12.94 6.07 -7.12
N VAL A 3 12.12 6.02 -6.11
CA VAL A 3 10.68 6.01 -6.28
C VAL A 3 10.22 7.43 -6.57
N LYS A 4 9.53 7.59 -7.70
CA LYS A 4 9.00 8.90 -8.07
C LYS A 4 7.54 8.97 -7.66
N GLN A 5 7.20 10.00 -6.94
CA GLN A 5 5.83 10.20 -6.47
C GLN A 5 5.49 11.67 -6.49
N THR A 6 4.34 11.99 -7.01
CA THR A 6 3.84 13.36 -7.04
C THR A 6 2.45 13.47 -6.42
N ALA A 7 1.98 12.41 -5.77
CA ALA A 7 0.63 12.38 -5.24
C ALA A 7 0.37 13.49 -4.23
N GLY A 8 1.37 13.81 -3.40
CA GLY A 8 1.22 14.88 -2.43
C GLY A 8 1.03 16.22 -3.10
N ARG A 9 1.87 16.50 -4.08
CA ARG A 9 1.77 17.77 -4.80
C ARG A 9 0.48 17.88 -5.57
N ASP A 10 0.02 16.77 -6.16
CA ASP A 10 -1.22 16.77 -6.90
C ASP A 10 -2.42 17.05 -6.01
N ALA A 11 -2.42 16.51 -4.81
CA ALA A 11 -3.56 16.61 -3.91
C ALA A 11 -3.53 17.88 -3.04
N LEU A 12 -2.36 18.23 -2.52
CA LEU A 12 -2.25 19.23 -1.46
C LEU A 12 -1.16 20.26 -1.70
N GLY A 13 -0.62 20.35 -2.91
CA GLY A 13 0.56 21.17 -3.16
C GLY A 13 0.43 22.62 -2.75
N GLU A 14 -0.71 23.24 -2.99
CA GLU A 14 -0.91 24.64 -2.67
C GLU A 14 -1.28 24.85 -1.22
N PHE A 15 -1.91 23.87 -0.62
CA PHE A 15 -2.39 23.99 0.75
C PHE A 15 -1.30 23.67 1.78
N ALA A 16 -0.51 22.65 1.51
CA ALA A 16 0.47 22.16 2.48
C ALA A 16 1.81 21.84 1.82
N PRO A 17 2.52 22.87 1.32
CA PRO A 17 3.74 22.61 0.53
C PRO A 17 4.84 21.87 1.28
N LYS A 18 5.02 22.13 2.55
CA LYS A 18 6.06 21.42 3.31
C LYS A 18 5.68 19.96 3.51
N PHE A 19 4.41 19.70 3.79
CA PHE A 19 3.96 18.34 3.97
C PHE A 19 4.16 17.52 2.68
N VAL A 20 3.78 18.10 1.54
CA VAL A 20 3.92 17.37 0.29
C VAL A 20 5.37 17.20 -0.13
N GLU A 21 6.23 18.16 0.21
CA GLU A 21 7.66 17.99 0.00
C GLU A 21 8.17 16.77 0.76
N LEU A 22 7.78 16.67 2.02
CA LEU A 22 8.19 15.52 2.85
C LEU A 22 7.63 14.21 2.32
N ASN A 23 6.38 14.23 1.88
CA ASN A 23 5.77 13.02 1.34
C ASN A 23 6.43 12.59 0.03
N ASP A 24 6.55 13.52 -0.91
CA ASP A 24 7.01 13.17 -2.25
C ASP A 24 8.51 12.99 -2.33
N ASP A 25 9.26 13.92 -1.75
CA ASP A 25 10.71 13.95 -1.93
C ASP A 25 11.45 13.16 -0.86
N VAL A 26 10.96 13.15 0.38
CA VAL A 26 11.66 12.48 1.46
C VAL A 26 11.14 11.05 1.63
N LEU A 27 9.86 10.89 1.89
CA LEU A 27 9.32 9.55 2.10
C LEU A 27 9.52 8.67 0.86
N PHE A 28 8.97 9.09 -0.27
CA PHE A 28 9.08 8.27 -1.46
C PHE A 28 10.41 8.45 -2.19
N GLY A 29 10.92 9.66 -2.24
CA GLY A 29 12.16 9.93 -2.95
C GLY A 29 13.41 9.46 -2.26
N GLN A 30 13.41 9.40 -0.94
CA GLN A 30 14.59 9.04 -0.17
C GLN A 30 14.45 7.76 0.64
N VAL A 31 13.29 7.53 1.27
CA VAL A 31 13.13 6.36 2.13
C VAL A 31 12.77 5.13 1.31
N TRP A 32 11.71 5.22 0.51
CA TRP A 32 11.29 4.08 -0.33
C TRP A 32 12.35 3.72 -1.36
N SER A 33 13.22 4.64 -1.71
CA SER A 33 14.26 4.39 -2.71
C SER A 33 15.44 3.59 -2.17
N ARG A 34 15.48 3.35 -0.89
CA ARG A 34 16.60 2.63 -0.27
C ARG A 34 16.42 1.11 -0.42
N GLU A 35 16.32 0.68 -1.67
CA GLU A 35 16.02 -0.71 -1.96
C GLU A 35 17.13 -1.66 -1.56
N ASP A 36 18.36 -1.17 -1.52
CA ASP A 36 19.50 -1.96 -1.10
C ASP A 36 19.49 -2.25 0.40
N ARG A 37 18.71 -1.49 1.16
CA ARG A 37 18.61 -1.71 2.61
C ARG A 37 17.36 -2.49 2.98
N PHE A 38 16.29 -2.31 2.21
CA PHE A 38 15.02 -2.94 2.51
C PHE A 38 14.20 -2.87 1.22
N SER A 39 13.75 -4.02 0.73
CA SER A 39 13.14 -4.07 -0.59
C SER A 39 11.80 -3.34 -0.65
N LEU A 40 11.41 -2.95 -1.85
CA LEU A 40 10.09 -2.37 -2.05
C LEU A 40 8.99 -3.34 -1.62
N ARG A 41 9.21 -4.63 -1.87
CA ARG A 41 8.28 -5.67 -1.48
C ARG A 41 8.06 -5.66 0.03
N ASP A 42 9.15 -5.68 0.79
CA ASP A 42 9.06 -5.72 2.23
C ASP A 42 8.52 -4.42 2.81
N ARG A 43 8.88 -3.29 2.22
CA ARG A 43 8.32 -2.00 2.63
C ARG A 43 6.81 -1.96 2.43
N SER A 44 6.33 -2.54 1.33
CA SER A 44 4.90 -2.62 1.08
C SER A 44 4.18 -3.44 2.15
N ILE A 45 4.78 -4.55 2.55
CA ILE A 45 4.21 -5.40 3.60
C ILE A 45 4.10 -4.63 4.91
N VAL A 46 5.19 -3.95 5.30
CA VAL A 46 5.20 -3.16 6.53
C VAL A 46 4.12 -2.09 6.49
N THR A 47 3.99 -1.41 5.35
CA THR A 47 3.02 -0.34 5.20
C THR A 47 1.59 -0.87 5.29
N VAL A 48 1.30 -1.96 4.59
CA VAL A 48 -0.04 -2.56 4.62
C VAL A 48 -0.41 -2.95 6.07
N VAL A 49 0.51 -3.60 6.77
CA VAL A 49 0.24 -4.02 8.14
C VAL A 49 0.05 -2.81 9.06
N ALA A 50 0.87 -1.78 8.89
CA ALA A 50 0.76 -0.59 9.72
C ALA A 50 -0.58 0.11 9.54
N LEU A 51 -1.05 0.22 8.29
CA LEU A 51 -2.34 0.85 8.01
C LEU A 51 -3.49 0.02 8.56
N MET A 52 -3.44 -1.29 8.34
CA MET A 52 -4.46 -2.21 8.86
C MET A 52 -4.54 -2.11 10.38
N ALA A 53 -3.40 -2.10 11.05
CA ALA A 53 -3.37 -2.06 12.51
C ALA A 53 -3.97 -0.78 13.08
N GLN A 54 -3.93 0.30 12.32
CA GLN A 54 -4.54 1.56 12.71
C GLN A 54 -6.01 1.64 12.32
N GLY A 55 -6.50 0.69 11.56
CA GLY A 55 -7.88 0.72 11.07
C GLY A 55 -8.08 1.64 9.88
N LEU A 56 -7.02 1.98 9.19
CA LEU A 56 -7.10 2.89 8.05
C LEU A 56 -7.40 2.11 6.78
N MET A 57 -8.69 1.96 6.50
CA MET A 57 -9.18 1.18 5.36
C MET A 57 -9.74 2.10 4.26
N ASP A 58 -8.97 3.11 3.92
CA ASP A 58 -9.38 4.10 2.94
C ASP A 58 -8.61 3.91 1.62
N SER A 59 -8.61 4.95 0.80
CA SER A 59 -7.92 4.90 -0.48
C SER A 59 -6.41 4.69 -0.31
N SER A 60 -5.86 5.11 0.81
CA SER A 60 -4.45 4.91 1.09
C SER A 60 -4.15 3.42 1.27
N PHE A 61 -4.99 2.72 2.02
CA PHE A 61 -4.83 1.28 2.20
C PHE A 61 -4.98 0.55 0.87
N ARG A 62 -5.97 0.94 0.08
CA ARG A 62 -6.18 0.36 -1.23
C ARG A 62 -4.94 0.55 -2.12
N TYR A 63 -4.40 1.76 -2.13
CA TYR A 63 -3.20 2.06 -2.91
C TYR A 63 -2.06 1.14 -2.51
N HIS A 64 -1.83 0.96 -1.22
CA HIS A 64 -0.71 0.15 -0.77
C HIS A 64 -0.92 -1.35 -0.95
N LEU A 65 -2.17 -1.81 -0.94
CA LEU A 65 -2.44 -3.21 -1.31
C LEU A 65 -2.07 -3.46 -2.77
N ILE A 66 -2.47 -2.55 -3.65
CA ILE A 66 -2.18 -2.69 -5.07
C ILE A 66 -0.68 -2.56 -5.30
N SER A 67 -0.04 -1.62 -4.60
CA SER A 67 1.40 -1.44 -4.69
C SER A 67 2.14 -2.69 -4.21
N ALA A 68 1.67 -3.31 -3.14
CA ALA A 68 2.27 -4.56 -2.65
C ALA A 68 2.20 -5.64 -3.71
N LYS A 69 1.06 -5.78 -4.36
CA LYS A 69 0.92 -6.74 -5.45
C LYS A 69 1.92 -6.45 -6.56
N ASN A 70 2.03 -5.18 -6.94
CA ASN A 70 2.94 -4.77 -8.01
C ASN A 70 4.40 -4.96 -7.62
N ASN A 71 4.69 -4.93 -6.33
CA ASN A 71 6.05 -5.14 -5.84
C ASN A 71 6.34 -6.61 -5.52
N GLY A 72 5.46 -7.51 -5.93
CA GLY A 72 5.74 -8.93 -5.87
C GLY A 72 5.13 -9.70 -4.71
N VAL A 73 4.27 -9.07 -3.93
CA VAL A 73 3.56 -9.77 -2.86
C VAL A 73 2.34 -10.44 -3.47
N THR A 74 2.26 -11.76 -3.35
CA THR A 74 1.17 -12.51 -3.97
C THR A 74 -0.12 -12.40 -3.16
N LYS A 75 -1.24 -12.76 -3.80
CA LYS A 75 -2.52 -12.78 -3.10
C LYS A 75 -2.50 -13.73 -1.92
N THR A 76 -1.88 -14.89 -2.10
CA THR A 76 -1.74 -15.86 -1.02
C THR A 76 -0.93 -15.28 0.13
N GLU A 77 0.13 -14.56 -0.18
CA GLU A 77 0.92 -13.92 0.85
C GLU A 77 0.15 -12.81 1.57
N ILE A 78 -0.61 -12.03 0.82
CA ILE A 78 -1.44 -10.99 1.45
C ILE A 78 -2.41 -11.64 2.45
N ALA A 79 -3.06 -12.73 2.05
CA ALA A 79 -3.97 -13.41 2.95
C ALA A 79 -3.25 -13.89 4.21
N GLU A 80 -2.05 -14.43 4.06
CA GLU A 80 -1.28 -14.91 5.18
C GLU A 80 -0.82 -13.76 6.09
N ILE A 81 -0.39 -12.66 5.50
CA ILE A 81 0.04 -11.48 6.23
C ILE A 81 -1.10 -10.93 7.08
N LEU A 82 -2.28 -10.77 6.49
CA LEU A 82 -3.42 -10.22 7.21
C LEU A 82 -3.93 -11.19 8.27
N THR A 83 -3.86 -12.48 8.02
CA THR A 83 -4.24 -13.49 9.01
C THR A 83 -3.33 -13.41 10.22
N HIS A 84 -2.03 -13.34 9.98
CA HIS A 84 -1.07 -13.22 11.08
C HIS A 84 -1.31 -11.92 11.86
N ALA A 85 -1.44 -10.81 11.14
CA ALA A 85 -1.62 -9.50 11.75
C ALA A 85 -2.92 -9.41 12.55
N ALA A 86 -3.93 -10.21 12.20
CA ALA A 86 -5.21 -10.20 12.90
C ALA A 86 -5.06 -10.48 14.40
N PHE A 87 -4.10 -11.31 14.76
CA PHE A 87 -3.87 -11.68 16.15
C PHE A 87 -3.24 -10.57 16.96
N TYR A 88 -2.64 -9.59 16.29
CA TYR A 88 -1.96 -8.48 16.96
C TYR A 88 -2.70 -7.16 16.82
N ALA A 89 -3.45 -7.00 15.74
CA ALA A 89 -4.16 -5.74 15.48
C ALA A 89 -5.64 -5.79 15.87
N GLY A 90 -6.20 -7.00 15.90
CA GLY A 90 -7.61 -7.16 16.26
C GLY A 90 -8.41 -7.74 15.09
N TRP A 91 -9.30 -8.65 15.43
CA TRP A 91 -10.08 -9.40 14.45
C TRP A 91 -10.99 -8.51 13.59
N PRO A 92 -11.69 -7.51 14.16
CA PRO A 92 -12.52 -6.64 13.35
C PRO A 92 -11.74 -5.86 12.28
N LYS A 93 -10.53 -5.42 12.62
CA LYS A 93 -9.69 -4.74 11.65
C LYS A 93 -9.26 -5.68 10.56
N ALA A 94 -9.01 -6.93 10.90
CA ALA A 94 -8.67 -7.94 9.92
C ALA A 94 -9.83 -8.16 8.94
N TRP A 95 -11.06 -8.23 9.45
CA TRP A 95 -12.22 -8.37 8.58
C TRP A 95 -12.32 -7.22 7.58
N ALA A 96 -12.14 -6.00 8.06
CA ALA A 96 -12.19 -4.84 7.16
C ALA A 96 -11.08 -4.90 6.13
N ALA A 97 -9.88 -5.27 6.56
CA ALA A 97 -8.75 -5.39 5.65
C ALA A 97 -8.98 -6.46 4.60
N PHE A 98 -9.54 -7.60 4.99
CA PHE A 98 -9.83 -8.67 4.06
C PHE A 98 -10.89 -8.30 3.03
N ARG A 99 -11.93 -7.56 3.46
CA ARG A 99 -12.94 -7.10 2.51
C ARG A 99 -12.31 -6.21 1.44
N MET A 100 -11.46 -5.28 1.86
CA MET A 100 -10.77 -4.40 0.93
C MET A 100 -9.81 -5.19 0.04
N ALA A 101 -9.05 -6.11 0.63
CA ALA A 101 -8.08 -6.89 -0.12
C ALA A 101 -8.77 -7.78 -1.15
N LYS A 102 -9.87 -8.39 -0.77
CA LYS A 102 -10.63 -9.22 -1.70
C LYS A 102 -11.11 -8.38 -2.89
N ASP A 103 -11.65 -7.21 -2.59
CA ASP A 103 -12.14 -6.32 -3.63
C ASP A 103 -11.00 -5.85 -4.54
N CYS A 104 -9.89 -5.43 -3.96
CA CYS A 104 -8.76 -4.90 -4.73
C CYS A 104 -8.03 -5.95 -5.54
N LEU A 105 -7.90 -7.15 -5.00
CA LEU A 105 -7.00 -8.15 -5.56
C LEU A 105 -7.70 -9.23 -6.35
N LEU A 106 -8.98 -9.46 -6.09
CA LEU A 106 -9.74 -10.49 -6.81
C LEU A 106 -10.74 -9.91 -7.77
N TYR A 107 -11.39 -8.81 -7.40
CA TYR A 107 -12.48 -8.26 -8.21
C TYR A 107 -12.16 -6.92 -8.82
N THR A 108 -11.09 -6.27 -8.35
CA THR A 108 -10.69 -5.02 -8.95
C THR A 108 -10.38 -5.28 -10.40
N SER A 109 -10.78 -4.35 -11.21
CA SER A 109 -10.54 -4.44 -12.61
C SER A 109 -9.09 -4.73 -12.90
N PRO A 110 -8.80 -5.78 -13.63
CA PRO A 110 -7.44 -6.06 -14.05
C PRO A 110 -6.98 -5.03 -15.06
N SER A 111 -5.74 -5.18 -15.51
CA SER A 111 -5.25 -4.34 -16.58
C SER A 111 -6.15 -4.54 -17.79
N PRO A 112 -6.15 -3.59 -18.74
CA PRO A 112 -6.95 -3.76 -19.93
C PRO A 112 -6.69 -5.08 -20.64
N ARG A 113 -5.47 -5.55 -20.59
CA ARG A 113 -5.09 -6.81 -21.20
C ARG A 113 -5.85 -7.98 -20.57
N ASP A 114 -6.01 -7.96 -19.27
CA ASP A 114 -6.68 -9.04 -18.57
C ASP A 114 -8.19 -8.98 -18.76
N ARG A 115 -8.69 -7.80 -19.04
CA ARG A 115 -10.12 -7.62 -19.17
C ARG A 115 -10.67 -8.07 -20.49
N THR A 116 -9.83 -8.37 -21.41
CA THR A 116 -10.25 -8.72 -22.75
C THR A 116 -10.57 -10.19 -22.90
N ARG A 117 -10.65 -10.90 -21.84
CA ARG A 117 -11.01 -12.31 -21.92
C ARG A 117 -12.43 -12.55 -22.35
#